data_265419eb6a711a1a2c14f5c02770b8e5
#
_entry.id   265419eb6a711a1a2c14f5c02770b8e5
#
_cell.length_a   1.000
_cell.length_b   1.000
_cell.length_c   1.000
_cell.angle_alpha   90.00
_cell.angle_beta   90.00
_cell.angle_gamma   90.00
#
_symmetry.space_group_name_H-M   'P 1'
#
loop_
_entity.id
_entity.type
_entity.pdbx_description
1 polymer ?
#
loop_
_entity_poly.entity_id
_entity_poly.type
_entity_poly.pdbx_seq_one_letter_code
_entity_poly.pdbx_strand_id
1 'polypeptide(L)'
;MLAQRVMGKASFATLQDMSERIQLFVQREAIGEALYAAFKTWDVGDIVGATGTLFKTRTGELSVRVRELHLLTKSLRPLPEKWHGLQDQETRYRQRYLDLIANPEAARRFRTRSRIVQHIRRFFDERGFLEVETPMMQP
;
A
#
# COMPACT_ATOMS: atom_id res chain seq x y z
N MET A 1 -1.42 4.50 4.49
CA MET A 1 -2.13 4.04 5.70
C MET A 1 -3.55 3.59 5.33
N LEU A 2 -3.98 2.40 5.76
CA LEU A 2 -5.32 1.86 5.43
C LEU A 2 -6.32 1.94 6.58
N ALA A 3 -5.84 2.03 7.79
CA ALA A 3 -6.66 2.14 8.97
C ALA A 3 -5.88 2.79 10.10
N GLN A 4 -6.59 3.48 10.97
CA GLN A 4 -6.06 4.05 12.20
C GLN A 4 -7.05 3.81 13.33
N ARG A 5 -6.54 3.44 14.49
CA ARG A 5 -7.29 3.26 15.73
C ARG A 5 -6.55 3.93 16.89
N VAL A 6 -7.07 5.05 17.33
CA VAL A 6 -6.51 5.82 18.44
C VAL A 6 -7.06 5.30 19.76
N MET A 7 -6.16 4.99 20.72
CA MET A 7 -6.50 4.45 22.04
C MET A 7 -5.70 5.17 23.14
N GLY A 8 -6.05 6.41 23.42
CA GLY A 8 -5.42 7.19 24.47
C GLY A 8 -3.92 7.45 24.26
N LYS A 9 -3.03 6.79 25.02
CA LYS A 9 -1.57 6.94 24.95
C LYS A 9 -0.91 6.06 23.89
N ALA A 10 -1.65 5.13 23.30
CA ALA A 10 -1.19 4.24 22.26
C ALA A 10 -2.19 4.22 21.11
N SER A 11 -1.72 3.90 19.92
CA SER A 11 -2.56 3.81 18.72
C SER A 11 -2.06 2.67 17.85
N PHE A 12 -2.97 2.15 17.04
CA PHE A 12 -2.64 1.19 15.99
C PHE A 12 -2.95 1.81 14.63
N ALA A 13 -2.10 1.56 13.66
CA ALA A 13 -2.35 1.87 12.26
C ALA A 13 -2.01 0.66 11.40
N THR A 14 -2.67 0.51 10.26
CA THR A 14 -2.35 -0.52 9.29
C THR A 14 -1.72 0.15 8.08
N LEU A 15 -0.50 -0.22 7.76
CA LEU A 15 0.15 0.13 6.51
C LEU A 15 0.02 -1.03 5.51
N GLN A 16 0.00 -0.67 4.25
CA GLN A 16 0.10 -1.61 3.14
C GLN A 16 1.10 -1.06 2.14
N ASP A 17 1.99 -1.91 1.69
CA ASP A 17 2.89 -1.65 0.57
C ASP A 17 2.64 -2.64 -0.58
N MET A 18 3.63 -2.80 -1.47
CA MET A 18 3.56 -3.74 -2.59
C MET A 18 3.62 -5.21 -2.15
N SER A 19 4.20 -5.49 -0.99
CA SER A 19 4.37 -6.84 -0.47
C SER A 19 3.13 -7.31 0.28
N GLU A 20 2.81 -6.66 1.40
CA GLU A 20 1.75 -7.10 2.30
C GLU A 20 1.26 -5.95 3.22
N ARG A 21 0.44 -6.31 4.19
CA ARG A 21 -0.04 -5.42 5.24
C ARG A 21 0.70 -5.67 6.53
N ILE A 22 1.00 -4.59 7.26
CA ILE A 22 1.58 -4.67 8.59
C ILE A 22 0.90 -3.70 9.54
N GLN A 23 0.77 -4.11 10.79
CA GLN A 23 0.26 -3.25 11.85
C GLN A 23 1.41 -2.43 12.45
N LEU A 24 1.15 -1.16 12.68
CA LEU A 24 2.00 -0.28 13.49
C LEU A 24 1.43 -0.17 14.90
N PHE A 25 2.28 -0.25 15.89
CA PHE A 25 2.00 0.09 17.27
C PHE A 25 2.73 1.39 17.61
N VAL A 26 1.97 2.46 17.75
CA VAL A 26 2.47 3.82 17.94
C VAL A 26 2.20 4.24 19.37
N GLN A 27 3.25 4.48 20.14
CA GLN A 27 3.16 4.93 21.53
C GLN A 27 3.60 6.38 21.64
N ARG A 28 2.83 7.20 22.36
CA ARG A 28 3.13 8.61 22.61
C ARG A 28 4.52 8.80 23.24
N GLU A 29 4.87 7.94 24.18
CA GLU A 29 6.17 8.00 24.88
C GLU A 29 7.36 7.70 23.96
N ALA A 30 7.15 6.88 22.92
CA ALA A 30 8.22 6.50 22.00
C ALA A 30 8.50 7.55 20.93
N ILE A 31 7.43 8.20 20.37
CA ILE A 31 7.58 9.16 19.27
C ILE A 31 7.46 10.62 19.70
N GLY A 32 7.15 10.87 20.97
CA GLY A 32 6.95 12.21 21.55
C GLY A 32 5.54 12.75 21.37
N GLU A 33 5.15 13.68 22.24
CA GLU A 33 3.78 14.19 22.33
C GLU A 33 3.35 14.95 21.08
N ALA A 34 4.23 15.81 20.55
CA ALA A 34 3.93 16.64 19.39
C ALA A 34 3.66 15.79 18.14
N LEU A 35 4.53 14.79 17.85
CA LEU A 35 4.35 13.90 16.71
C LEU A 35 3.13 12.99 16.91
N TYR A 36 2.88 12.53 18.13
CA TYR A 36 1.70 11.72 18.43
C TYR A 36 0.40 12.53 18.26
N ALA A 37 0.38 13.80 18.62
CA ALA A 37 -0.74 14.68 18.37
C ALA A 37 -0.97 14.90 16.87
N ALA A 38 0.09 15.16 16.11
CA ALA A 38 0.01 15.24 14.64
C ALA A 38 -0.47 13.93 14.03
N PHE A 39 0.04 12.78 14.46
CA PHE A 39 -0.38 11.46 13.96
C PHE A 39 -1.89 11.23 14.10
N LYS A 40 -2.52 11.72 15.16
CA LYS A 40 -3.99 11.59 15.35
C LYS A 40 -4.81 12.32 14.28
N THR A 41 -4.24 13.31 13.61
CA THR A 41 -4.90 14.09 12.55
C THR A 41 -4.65 13.53 11.15
N TRP A 42 -3.85 12.47 11.04
CA TRP A 42 -3.59 11.84 9.75
C TRP A 42 -4.78 11.02 9.28
N ASP A 43 -4.91 10.92 7.96
CA ASP A 43 -6.05 10.29 7.33
C ASP A 43 -5.73 8.94 6.70
N VAL A 44 -6.76 8.16 6.52
CA VAL A 44 -6.69 6.95 5.66
C VAL A 44 -6.36 7.39 4.24
N GLY A 45 -5.34 6.77 3.66
CA GLY A 45 -4.80 7.18 2.37
C GLY A 45 -3.44 7.87 2.48
N ASP A 46 -3.09 8.43 3.63
CA ASP A 46 -1.78 9.06 3.84
C ASP A 46 -0.65 8.05 3.60
N ILE A 47 0.42 8.51 2.96
CA ILE A 47 1.65 7.74 2.78
C ILE A 47 2.56 8.03 3.95
N VAL A 48 2.90 6.98 4.69
CA VAL A 48 3.58 7.06 5.97
C VAL A 48 4.83 6.19 5.95
N GLY A 49 5.94 6.70 6.43
CA GLY A 49 7.16 5.96 6.75
C GLY A 49 7.23 5.67 8.24
N ALA A 50 7.61 4.45 8.60
CA ALA A 50 7.78 4.05 10.00
C ALA A 50 9.02 3.18 10.17
N THR A 51 9.82 3.49 11.19
CA THR A 51 10.97 2.69 11.63
C THR A 51 10.70 2.12 13.01
N GLY A 52 11.05 0.88 13.25
CA GLY A 52 10.83 0.25 14.54
C GLY A 52 11.27 -1.19 14.61
N THR A 53 10.85 -1.89 15.67
CA THR A 53 11.16 -3.30 15.91
C THR A 53 9.93 -4.17 15.74
N LEU A 54 10.09 -5.32 15.11
CA LEU A 54 9.02 -6.31 14.97
C LEU A 54 8.70 -6.99 16.31
N PHE A 55 7.43 -7.18 16.57
CA PHE A 55 6.95 -7.98 17.70
C PHE A 55 5.58 -8.59 17.37
N LYS A 56 5.19 -9.60 18.12
CA LYS A 56 3.81 -10.15 18.07
C LYS A 56 2.99 -9.57 19.21
N THR A 57 1.78 -9.12 18.90
CA THR A 57 0.80 -8.70 19.90
C THR A 57 0.30 -9.90 20.72
N ARG A 58 -0.43 -9.66 21.81
CA ARG A 58 -1.07 -10.73 22.59
C ARG A 58 -2.05 -11.58 21.78
N THR A 59 -2.61 -11.03 20.73
CA THR A 59 -3.52 -11.71 19.80
C THR A 59 -2.79 -12.41 18.66
N GLY A 60 -1.45 -12.40 18.65
CA GLY A 60 -0.62 -13.05 17.62
C GLY A 60 -0.36 -12.20 16.38
N GLU A 61 -0.89 -10.98 16.30
CA GLU A 61 -0.70 -10.07 15.16
C GLU A 61 0.74 -9.57 15.07
N LEU A 62 1.38 -9.73 13.90
CA LEU A 62 2.72 -9.20 13.64
C LEU A 62 2.63 -7.68 13.51
N SER A 63 3.41 -6.98 14.31
CA SER A 63 3.36 -5.53 14.41
C SER A 63 4.75 -4.91 14.49
N VAL A 64 4.88 -3.66 14.04
CA VAL A 64 6.06 -2.82 14.23
C VAL A 64 5.84 -1.95 15.46
N ARG A 65 6.68 -2.07 16.47
CA ARG A 65 6.78 -1.09 17.55
C ARG A 65 7.55 0.11 17.05
N VAL A 66 6.82 1.18 16.77
CA VAL A 66 7.34 2.36 16.09
C VAL A 66 8.28 3.15 17.02
N ARG A 67 9.44 3.53 16.47
CA ARG A 67 10.41 4.46 17.08
C ARG A 67 10.42 5.79 16.35
N GLU A 68 10.31 5.74 15.02
CA GLU A 68 10.27 6.93 14.17
C GLU A 68 9.07 6.82 13.23
N LEU A 69 8.43 7.94 12.98
CA LEU A 69 7.22 8.03 12.17
C LEU A 69 7.24 9.31 11.35
N HIS A 70 6.99 9.19 10.05
CA HIS A 70 7.04 10.31 9.12
C HIS A 70 5.81 10.30 8.22
N LEU A 71 5.18 11.46 8.08
CA LEU A 71 4.20 11.70 7.02
C LEU A 71 4.97 12.04 5.74
N LEU A 72 4.96 11.12 4.78
CA LEU A 72 5.67 11.30 3.51
C LEU A 72 4.82 12.08 2.50
N THR A 73 3.52 11.77 2.45
CA THR A 73 2.58 12.47 1.55
C THR A 73 1.18 12.44 2.15
N LYS A 74 0.52 13.57 2.15
CA LYS A 74 -0.86 13.72 2.58
C LYS A 74 -1.83 13.30 1.47
N SER A 75 -2.81 12.48 1.80
CA SER A 75 -3.94 12.19 0.92
C SER A 75 -4.93 13.35 0.95
N LEU A 76 -5.04 14.08 -0.16
CA LEU A 76 -5.93 15.23 -0.25
C LEU A 76 -7.37 14.84 -0.63
N ARG A 77 -7.61 13.59 -0.99
CA ARG A 77 -8.93 13.05 -1.31
C ARG A 77 -9.15 11.75 -0.53
N PRO A 78 -10.35 11.55 0.02
CA PRO A 78 -10.66 10.32 0.72
C PRO A 78 -10.58 9.11 -0.23
N LEU A 79 -10.13 8.00 0.31
CA LEU A 79 -10.20 6.72 -0.42
C LEU A 79 -11.66 6.25 -0.48
N PRO A 80 -12.04 5.45 -1.50
CA PRO A 80 -13.34 4.80 -1.56
C PRO A 80 -13.63 3.99 -0.29
N GLU A 81 -14.90 3.83 0.04
CA GLU A 81 -15.31 3.07 1.21
C GLU A 81 -14.71 1.66 1.24
N LYS A 82 -14.16 1.32 2.41
CA LYS A 82 -13.41 0.07 2.60
C LYS A 82 -14.23 -1.19 2.38
N TRP A 83 -15.54 -1.11 2.64
CA TRP A 83 -16.43 -2.29 2.67
C TRP A 83 -17.01 -2.66 1.32
N HIS A 84 -17.27 -1.69 0.46
CA HIS A 84 -17.90 -1.90 -0.84
C HIS A 84 -16.93 -1.73 -2.02
N GLY A 85 -15.74 -1.15 -1.79
CA GLY A 85 -14.79 -0.84 -2.84
C GLY A 85 -15.39 0.08 -3.91
N LEU A 86 -14.76 0.12 -5.07
CA LEU A 86 -15.34 0.75 -6.26
C LEU A 86 -16.21 -0.28 -6.98
N GLN A 87 -17.53 -0.09 -6.93
CA GLN A 87 -18.49 -0.98 -7.60
C GLN A 87 -18.73 -0.56 -9.05
N ASP A 88 -18.77 0.75 -9.29
CA ASP A 88 -19.03 1.29 -10.62
C ASP A 88 -17.90 0.95 -11.60
N GLN A 89 -18.24 0.26 -12.67
CA GLN A 89 -17.28 -0.24 -13.65
C GLN A 89 -16.59 0.89 -14.41
N GLU A 90 -17.31 1.92 -14.76
CA GLU A 90 -16.77 3.09 -15.47
C GLU A 90 -15.72 3.81 -14.62
N THR A 91 -16.02 4.06 -13.36
CA THR A 91 -15.09 4.64 -12.40
C THR A 91 -13.85 3.76 -12.21
N ARG A 92 -14.00 2.43 -12.15
CA ARG A 92 -12.88 1.49 -12.07
C ARG A 92 -11.96 1.55 -13.28
N TYR A 93 -12.48 1.80 -14.46
CA TYR A 93 -11.69 1.91 -15.68
C TYR A 93 -11.02 3.28 -15.80
N ARG A 94 -11.73 4.36 -15.49
CA ARG A 94 -11.20 5.73 -15.57
C ARG A 94 -10.22 6.05 -14.44
N GLN A 95 -10.47 5.53 -13.24
CA GLN A 95 -9.63 5.76 -12.05
C GLN A 95 -8.99 4.44 -11.61
N ARG A 96 -8.22 3.84 -12.50
CA ARG A 96 -7.59 2.53 -12.27
C ARG A 96 -6.75 2.48 -10.98
N TYR A 97 -6.08 3.58 -10.64
CA TYR A 97 -5.30 3.67 -9.42
C TYR A 97 -6.15 3.48 -8.16
N LEU A 98 -7.38 4.00 -8.12
CA LEU A 98 -8.30 3.75 -7.01
C LEU A 98 -8.78 2.30 -6.98
N ASP A 99 -9.08 1.71 -8.13
CA ASP A 99 -9.44 0.29 -8.21
C ASP A 99 -8.32 -0.62 -7.69
N LEU A 100 -7.06 -0.31 -8.00
CA LEU A 100 -5.90 -1.07 -7.50
C LEU A 100 -5.69 -0.92 -5.99
N ILE A 101 -6.04 0.24 -5.40
CA ILE A 101 -5.97 0.48 -3.96
C ILE A 101 -7.12 -0.20 -3.24
N ALA A 102 -8.35 -0.05 -3.76
CA ALA A 102 -9.57 -0.49 -3.10
C ALA A 102 -9.87 -1.99 -3.30
N ASN A 103 -9.47 -2.57 -4.43
CA ASN A 103 -9.79 -3.94 -4.83
C ASN A 103 -8.54 -4.83 -4.88
N PRO A 104 -8.24 -5.62 -3.86
CA PRO A 104 -7.08 -6.53 -3.84
C PRO A 104 -7.07 -7.52 -5.00
N GLU A 105 -8.25 -7.99 -5.43
CA GLU A 105 -8.39 -8.88 -6.60
C GLU A 105 -7.92 -8.21 -7.89
N ALA A 106 -8.27 -6.94 -8.13
CA ALA A 106 -7.79 -6.18 -9.28
C ALA A 106 -6.26 -6.06 -9.23
N ALA A 107 -5.70 -5.67 -8.09
CA ALA A 107 -4.24 -5.58 -7.90
C ALA A 107 -3.56 -6.92 -8.19
N ARG A 108 -4.11 -8.04 -7.70
CA ARG A 108 -3.58 -9.39 -7.97
C ARG A 108 -3.57 -9.73 -9.45
N ARG A 109 -4.67 -9.45 -10.17
CA ARG A 109 -4.76 -9.70 -11.63
C ARG A 109 -3.70 -8.93 -12.41
N PHE A 110 -3.49 -7.66 -12.12
CA PHE A 110 -2.48 -6.86 -12.79
C PHE A 110 -1.05 -7.31 -12.46
N ARG A 111 -0.78 -7.68 -11.22
CA ARG A 111 0.52 -8.27 -10.84
C ARG A 111 0.76 -9.60 -11.58
N THR A 112 -0.25 -10.46 -11.67
CA THR A 112 -0.15 -11.73 -12.41
C THR A 112 0.12 -11.48 -13.89
N ARG A 113 -0.59 -10.54 -14.53
CA ARG A 113 -0.34 -10.15 -15.92
C ARG A 113 1.11 -9.68 -16.12
N SER A 114 1.61 -8.82 -15.26
CA SER A 114 3.00 -8.34 -15.35
C SER A 114 4.02 -9.48 -15.21
N ARG A 115 3.76 -10.43 -14.29
CA ARG A 115 4.62 -11.61 -14.13
C ARG A 115 4.61 -12.53 -15.35
N ILE A 116 3.46 -12.71 -15.99
CA ILE A 116 3.35 -13.50 -17.22
C ILE A 116 4.20 -12.87 -18.33
N VAL A 117 4.06 -11.57 -18.57
CA VAL A 117 4.85 -10.86 -19.58
C VAL A 117 6.34 -10.96 -19.28
N GLN A 118 6.74 -10.75 -18.03
CA GLN A 118 8.13 -10.87 -17.60
C GLN A 118 8.68 -12.30 -17.81
N HIS A 119 7.85 -13.32 -17.53
CA HIS A 119 8.24 -14.71 -17.74
C HIS A 119 8.46 -15.03 -19.23
N ILE A 120 7.55 -14.57 -20.10
CA ILE A 120 7.66 -14.75 -21.56
C ILE A 120 8.95 -14.09 -22.06
N ARG A 121 9.23 -12.85 -21.68
CA ARG A 121 10.46 -12.15 -22.04
C ARG A 121 11.70 -12.92 -21.63
N ARG A 122 11.75 -13.33 -20.36
CA ARG A 122 12.88 -14.13 -19.84
C ARG A 122 13.05 -15.45 -20.59
N PHE A 123 11.93 -16.13 -20.87
CA PHE A 123 11.95 -17.39 -21.61
C PHE A 123 12.62 -17.27 -22.98
N PHE A 124 12.35 -16.19 -23.73
CA PHE A 124 12.97 -15.96 -25.02
C PHE A 124 14.43 -15.45 -24.89
N ASP A 125 14.68 -14.55 -23.95
CA ASP A 125 16.01 -14.02 -23.69
C ASP A 125 17.02 -15.14 -23.34
N GLU A 126 16.65 -16.05 -22.45
CA GLU A 126 17.46 -17.22 -22.07
C GLU A 126 17.73 -18.18 -23.25
N ARG A 127 17.00 -18.06 -24.35
CA ARG A 127 17.17 -18.86 -25.58
C ARG A 127 17.84 -18.11 -26.71
N GLY A 128 18.40 -16.94 -26.41
CA GLY A 128 19.15 -16.13 -27.36
C GLY A 128 18.28 -15.34 -28.34
N PHE A 129 16.99 -15.18 -28.09
CA PHE A 129 16.14 -14.27 -28.86
C PHE A 129 16.36 -12.84 -28.40
N LEU A 130 16.39 -11.90 -29.34
CA LEU A 130 16.49 -10.48 -29.07
C LEU A 130 15.10 -9.85 -29.15
N GLU A 131 14.64 -9.20 -28.06
CA GLU A 131 13.42 -8.38 -28.09
C GLU A 131 13.69 -7.09 -28.88
N VAL A 132 12.87 -6.79 -29.87
CA VAL A 132 12.98 -5.61 -30.69
C VAL A 132 11.65 -4.90 -30.80
N GLU A 133 11.68 -3.56 -30.93
CA GLU A 133 10.50 -2.77 -31.24
C GLU A 133 10.51 -2.46 -32.74
N THR A 134 9.52 -3.00 -33.45
CA THR A 134 9.34 -2.71 -34.87
C THR A 134 8.28 -1.66 -35.08
N PRO A 135 8.33 -0.84 -36.15
CA PRO A 135 7.23 0.08 -36.49
C PRO A 135 5.91 -0.67 -36.64
N MET A 136 4.86 -0.18 -35.96
CA MET A 136 3.53 -0.81 -36.06
C MET A 136 2.84 -0.54 -37.39
N MET A 137 3.19 0.59 -38.03
CA MET A 137 2.70 0.93 -39.36
C MET A 137 3.88 1.01 -40.29
N GLN A 138 3.82 0.24 -41.34
CA GLN A 138 4.79 0.26 -42.44
C GLN A 138 4.08 0.77 -43.70
N PRO A 139 4.75 1.56 -44.58
CA PRO A 139 4.21 2.00 -45.83
C PRO A 139 4.02 0.82 -46.81
#